data_19ad399fdd1f10ca04851db3035ba2f1
#
_entry.id   19ad399fdd1f10ca04851db3035ba2f1
#
_cell.length_a   1.000
_cell.length_b   1.000
_cell.length_c   1.000
_cell.angle_alpha   90.00
_cell.angle_beta   90.00
_cell.angle_gamma   90.00
#
_symmetry.space_group_name_H-M   'P 1'
#
loop_
_entity.id
_entity.type
_entity.pdbx_description
1 polymer ?
#
loop_
_entity_poly.entity_id
_entity_poly.type
_entity_poly.pdbx_seq_one_letter_code
_entity_poly.pdbx_strand_id
1 'polypeptide(L)'
;LIGNLKRGFMLPPFSGPSLRKRGQSELAFEATAVSTGRCNIWGIEPGGSGMGTRTVLSAEERRQMWDRWKQGDTVLSISEGLQRSPDSLRRVVVAHGGIAPAVRTRSARALSLSDREQISRGLAAGSSLRQIAAAVGRAPSTISREVARHGGRGQYRAVEADERTWGWARRPKACRLSLHRKLCRVVASKLTQRWSPQQIAGWLKLAYPGNEAMHVSHEAIYRTLFIQARGALKKELAAHLRSRRTTRRAKAASRRGLGRGQIVDAVPISQRPATVEDRAVPGHWEGDLISGSGNSHVATLVERKSRFVMLVKVAGKSTDDVVPALCKRVRRLPAELRNSITWDRGMEMARHKDFSVATDVQVYFCDPRSPWQRGSNENTNGLLRQYFPKGTDLSRYSQTDLNKVAKQLNQRPRQTLGFGTPAQSLAAIVAMTS
;
A
#
# COMPACT_ATOMS: atom_id res chain seq x y z
N LEU A 1 30.02 35.44 24.23
CA LEU A 1 28.63 35.15 24.60
C LEU A 1 28.22 33.81 24.01
N ILE A 2 28.77 32.73 24.60
CA ILE A 2 28.45 31.32 24.33
C ILE A 2 27.61 30.88 25.51
N GLY A 3 26.38 30.56 25.28
CA GLY A 3 25.50 30.02 26.33
C GLY A 3 24.21 29.45 25.78
N ASN A 4 24.02 28.15 26.01
CA ASN A 4 22.75 27.39 25.96
C ASN A 4 22.20 26.91 24.61
N LEU A 5 22.71 25.77 24.15
CA LEU A 5 21.95 24.84 23.31
C LEU A 5 22.29 23.38 23.66
N LYS A 6 22.03 23.01 24.94
CA LYS A 6 21.88 21.61 25.36
C LYS A 6 20.51 21.45 25.99
N ARG A 7 19.48 21.21 25.19
CA ARG A 7 18.24 20.59 25.68
C ARG A 7 17.89 19.43 24.77
N GLY A 8 18.15 18.23 25.28
CA GLY A 8 17.73 16.98 24.68
C GLY A 8 16.21 16.98 24.49
N PHE A 9 15.76 16.56 23.32
CA PHE A 9 14.35 16.30 23.06
C PHE A 9 13.93 15.00 23.78
N MET A 10 13.58 15.11 25.06
CA MET A 10 12.75 14.12 25.74
C MET A 10 11.31 14.29 25.24
N LEU A 11 10.72 13.23 24.74
CA LEU A 11 9.28 13.16 24.44
C LEU A 11 8.52 13.25 25.77
N PRO A 12 7.52 14.14 25.90
CA PRO A 12 6.68 14.19 27.10
C PRO A 12 5.79 12.95 27.19
N PRO A 13 5.48 12.47 28.41
CA PRO A 13 4.54 11.39 28.62
C PRO A 13 3.13 11.83 28.23
N PHE A 14 2.43 10.93 27.59
CA PHE A 14 1.04 11.09 27.14
C PHE A 14 0.13 11.17 28.39
N SER A 15 -0.26 12.36 28.81
CA SER A 15 -1.39 12.59 29.70
C SER A 15 -2.67 12.58 28.85
N GLY A 16 -3.46 11.53 29.02
CA GLY A 16 -4.79 11.42 28.44
C GLY A 16 -5.79 12.36 29.16
N PRO A 17 -6.79 12.88 28.43
CA PRO A 17 -7.80 13.73 29.05
C PRO A 17 -8.70 12.92 29.99
N SER A 18 -8.88 13.45 31.20
CA SER A 18 -9.77 13.02 32.26
C SER A 18 -11.21 12.95 31.76
N LEU A 19 -11.81 11.79 31.88
CA LEU A 19 -13.24 11.55 31.66
C LEU A 19 -14.06 12.15 32.80
N ARG A 20 -14.70 13.29 32.55
CA ARG A 20 -15.82 13.77 33.38
C ARG A 20 -17.03 12.85 33.16
N LYS A 21 -17.47 12.24 34.24
CA LYS A 21 -18.73 11.50 34.35
C LYS A 21 -19.92 12.42 34.04
N ARG A 22 -20.78 12.04 33.12
CA ARG A 22 -22.17 12.53 33.07
C ARG A 22 -23.11 11.39 32.74
N GLY A 23 -24.05 11.18 33.66
CA GLY A 23 -25.43 10.77 33.46
C GLY A 23 -25.70 9.37 32.90
N GLN A 24 -26.08 8.48 33.80
CA GLN A 24 -26.81 7.24 33.50
C GLN A 24 -28.13 7.58 32.80
N SER A 25 -28.37 6.96 31.66
CA SER A 25 -29.72 6.61 31.22
C SER A 25 -29.66 5.15 30.73
N GLU A 26 -30.32 4.32 31.53
CA GLU A 26 -30.60 2.91 31.23
C GLU A 26 -31.38 2.83 29.92
N LEU A 27 -30.87 2.08 28.96
CA LEU A 27 -31.68 1.44 27.93
C LEU A 27 -31.31 -0.04 27.95
N ALA A 28 -32.21 -0.81 28.52
CA ALA A 28 -32.21 -2.25 28.49
C ALA A 28 -32.14 -2.73 27.04
N PHE A 29 -31.08 -3.46 26.71
CA PHE A 29 -30.98 -4.19 25.44
C PHE A 29 -31.28 -5.64 25.73
N GLU A 30 -32.48 -6.08 25.37
CA GLU A 30 -32.88 -7.47 25.37
C GLU A 30 -31.89 -8.33 24.58
N ALA A 31 -31.35 -9.33 25.27
CA ALA A 31 -30.54 -10.35 24.69
C ALA A 31 -31.39 -11.31 23.87
N THR A 32 -31.61 -10.98 22.62
CA THR A 32 -32.15 -11.95 21.65
C THR A 32 -31.04 -12.92 21.31
N ALA A 33 -31.16 -14.16 21.72
CA ALA A 33 -30.32 -15.29 21.37
C ALA A 33 -30.30 -15.43 19.84
N VAL A 34 -29.22 -14.96 19.20
CA VAL A 34 -28.96 -15.21 17.79
C VAL A 34 -28.31 -16.59 17.69
N SER A 35 -29.13 -17.55 17.28
CA SER A 35 -28.79 -18.84 16.73
C SER A 35 -27.45 -18.78 15.97
N THR A 36 -26.54 -19.70 16.30
CA THR A 36 -25.30 -19.95 15.58
C THR A 36 -25.59 -20.49 14.19
N GLY A 37 -26.04 -19.63 13.30
CA GLY A 37 -26.14 -19.90 11.88
C GLY A 37 -24.73 -20.04 11.28
N ARG A 38 -24.37 -21.26 10.90
CA ARG A 38 -23.19 -21.54 10.08
C ARG A 38 -23.27 -20.71 8.81
N CYS A 39 -22.46 -19.66 8.71
CA CYS A 39 -22.24 -18.99 7.42
C CYS A 39 -21.38 -19.89 6.53
N ASN A 40 -22.03 -20.71 5.73
CA ASN A 40 -21.44 -21.37 4.58
C ASN A 40 -21.09 -20.31 3.53
N ILE A 41 -19.84 -19.84 3.52
CA ILE A 41 -19.33 -18.92 2.49
C ILE A 41 -19.23 -19.60 1.10
N TRP A 42 -19.53 -20.88 1.01
CA TRP A 42 -19.43 -21.70 -0.21
C TRP A 42 -20.70 -22.51 -0.54
N GLY A 43 -21.78 -22.36 0.21
CA GLY A 43 -23.04 -23.07 -0.01
C GLY A 43 -24.12 -22.14 -0.53
N ILE A 44 -24.26 -22.01 -1.85
CA ILE A 44 -25.56 -21.73 -2.46
C ILE A 44 -26.11 -23.10 -2.85
N GLU A 45 -27.02 -23.62 -2.02
CA GLU A 45 -27.87 -24.76 -2.38
C GLU A 45 -28.81 -24.36 -3.52
N PRO A 46 -29.08 -25.26 -4.49
CA PRO A 46 -30.06 -25.02 -5.54
C PRO A 46 -31.46 -25.32 -5.03
N GLY A 47 -32.22 -24.30 -4.70
CA GLY A 47 -33.63 -24.44 -4.34
C GLY A 47 -34.39 -23.15 -4.54
N GLY A 48 -35.09 -23.01 -5.67
CA GLY A 48 -35.98 -21.87 -5.97
C GLY A 48 -36.08 -21.61 -7.48
N SER A 49 -37.14 -22.13 -8.08
CA SER A 49 -37.54 -21.96 -9.48
C SER A 49 -37.72 -20.49 -9.87
N GLY A 50 -37.08 -20.08 -10.96
CA GLY A 50 -37.46 -18.88 -11.69
C GLY A 50 -36.30 -18.03 -12.21
N MET A 51 -36.10 -18.08 -13.53
CA MET A 51 -35.39 -17.16 -14.42
C MET A 51 -33.84 -17.10 -14.35
N GLY A 52 -33.23 -17.64 -15.38
CA GLY A 52 -31.86 -17.37 -15.80
C GLY A 52 -30.82 -18.20 -15.07
N THR A 53 -30.38 -19.28 -15.70
CA THR A 53 -29.22 -20.07 -15.28
C THR A 53 -28.02 -19.16 -15.05
N ARG A 54 -27.72 -18.85 -13.80
CA ARG A 54 -26.48 -18.18 -13.40
C ARG A 54 -25.32 -19.08 -13.75
N THR A 55 -24.74 -18.89 -14.92
CA THR A 55 -23.59 -19.70 -15.37
C THR A 55 -22.42 -19.38 -14.44
N VAL A 56 -22.14 -20.30 -13.51
CA VAL A 56 -21.02 -20.22 -12.56
C VAL A 56 -19.73 -20.42 -13.37
N LEU A 57 -18.75 -19.53 -13.17
CA LEU A 57 -17.42 -19.69 -13.77
C LEU A 57 -16.81 -21.03 -13.36
N SER A 58 -16.30 -21.80 -14.32
CA SER A 58 -15.54 -23.02 -14.06
C SER A 58 -14.23 -22.70 -13.30
N ALA A 59 -13.59 -23.73 -12.76
CA ALA A 59 -12.30 -23.57 -12.08
C ALA A 59 -11.22 -23.03 -13.02
N GLU A 60 -11.25 -23.47 -14.29
CA GLU A 60 -10.32 -23.05 -15.33
C GLU A 60 -10.55 -21.59 -15.73
N GLU A 61 -11.80 -21.22 -16.01
CA GLU A 61 -12.17 -19.82 -16.32
C GLU A 61 -11.80 -18.85 -15.19
N ARG A 62 -11.98 -19.29 -13.92
CA ARG A 62 -11.54 -18.49 -12.76
C ARG A 62 -10.02 -18.31 -12.73
N ARG A 63 -9.26 -19.34 -13.08
CA ARG A 63 -7.80 -19.27 -13.14
C ARG A 63 -7.37 -18.29 -14.22
N GLN A 64 -7.85 -18.47 -15.45
CA GLN A 64 -7.55 -17.59 -16.58
C GLN A 64 -7.95 -16.14 -16.30
N MET A 65 -9.13 -15.91 -15.73
CA MET A 65 -9.58 -14.58 -15.29
C MET A 65 -8.59 -13.94 -14.31
N TRP A 66 -8.13 -14.69 -13.30
CA TRP A 66 -7.20 -14.14 -12.32
C TRP A 66 -5.80 -13.91 -12.88
N ASP A 67 -5.34 -14.75 -13.79
CA ASP A 67 -4.01 -14.58 -14.41
C ASP A 67 -4.00 -13.35 -15.32
N ARG A 68 -5.02 -13.16 -16.16
CA ARG A 68 -5.19 -11.96 -16.97
C ARG A 68 -5.37 -10.70 -16.12
N TRP A 69 -6.14 -10.80 -15.02
CA TRP A 69 -6.27 -9.70 -14.06
C TRP A 69 -4.93 -9.30 -13.42
N LYS A 70 -4.07 -10.25 -13.09
CA LYS A 70 -2.71 -9.98 -12.58
C LYS A 70 -1.82 -9.31 -13.63
N GLN A 71 -2.00 -9.62 -14.91
CA GLN A 71 -1.30 -8.99 -16.04
C GLN A 71 -1.76 -7.54 -16.26
N GLY A 72 -2.91 -7.17 -15.73
CA GLY A 72 -3.44 -5.80 -15.80
C GLY A 72 -4.58 -5.60 -16.79
N ASP A 73 -5.10 -6.67 -17.39
CA ASP A 73 -6.24 -6.64 -18.29
C ASP A 73 -7.47 -6.00 -17.63
N THR A 74 -8.31 -5.38 -18.42
CA THR A 74 -9.59 -4.82 -17.96
C THR A 74 -10.63 -5.94 -17.84
N VAL A 75 -11.67 -5.73 -17.02
CA VAL A 75 -12.79 -6.68 -16.92
C VAL A 75 -13.46 -6.89 -18.27
N LEU A 76 -13.54 -5.85 -19.10
CA LEU A 76 -14.12 -5.95 -20.46
C LEU A 76 -13.26 -6.87 -21.34
N SER A 77 -11.96 -6.62 -21.45
CA SER A 77 -11.06 -7.48 -22.23
C SER A 77 -11.08 -8.94 -21.78
N ILE A 78 -11.11 -9.17 -20.44
CA ILE A 78 -11.21 -10.54 -19.90
C ILE A 78 -12.55 -11.18 -20.27
N SER A 79 -13.66 -10.39 -20.23
CA SER A 79 -15.00 -10.89 -20.55
C SER A 79 -15.13 -11.31 -22.01
N GLU A 80 -14.57 -10.53 -22.92
CA GLU A 80 -14.49 -10.86 -24.34
C GLU A 80 -13.72 -12.17 -24.57
N GLY A 81 -12.54 -12.30 -23.98
CA GLY A 81 -11.70 -13.49 -24.14
C GLY A 81 -12.27 -14.77 -23.50
N LEU A 82 -13.10 -14.65 -22.47
CA LEU A 82 -13.76 -15.78 -21.80
C LEU A 82 -15.20 -16.00 -22.28
N GLN A 83 -15.71 -15.15 -23.16
CA GLN A 83 -17.12 -15.15 -23.62
C GLN A 83 -18.12 -15.18 -22.45
N ARG A 84 -17.83 -14.37 -21.41
CA ARG A 84 -18.62 -14.27 -20.17
C ARG A 84 -19.06 -12.83 -19.94
N SER A 85 -20.21 -12.66 -19.27
CA SER A 85 -20.71 -11.33 -18.93
C SER A 85 -19.71 -10.55 -18.06
N PRO A 86 -19.42 -9.26 -18.41
CA PRO A 86 -18.55 -8.40 -17.60
C PRO A 86 -19.00 -8.28 -16.14
N ASP A 87 -20.31 -8.30 -15.88
CA ASP A 87 -20.85 -8.18 -14.53
C ASP A 87 -20.60 -9.42 -13.69
N SER A 88 -20.60 -10.62 -14.30
CA SER A 88 -20.24 -11.85 -13.61
C SER A 88 -18.78 -11.81 -13.15
N LEU A 89 -17.87 -11.40 -14.02
CA LEU A 89 -16.45 -11.24 -13.68
C LEU A 89 -16.24 -10.13 -12.67
N ARG A 90 -16.93 -9.00 -12.81
CA ARG A 90 -16.86 -7.89 -11.86
C ARG A 90 -17.29 -8.31 -10.45
N ARG A 91 -18.36 -9.10 -10.32
CA ARG A 91 -18.81 -9.63 -9.02
C ARG A 91 -17.71 -10.49 -8.37
N VAL A 92 -17.06 -11.36 -9.12
CA VAL A 92 -15.96 -12.19 -8.61
C VAL A 92 -14.78 -11.33 -8.18
N VAL A 93 -14.37 -10.36 -9.01
CA VAL A 93 -13.25 -9.45 -8.70
C VAL A 93 -13.57 -8.61 -7.45
N VAL A 94 -14.78 -8.07 -7.33
CA VAL A 94 -15.21 -7.25 -6.18
C VAL A 94 -15.29 -8.10 -4.91
N ALA A 95 -15.86 -9.31 -4.97
CA ALA A 95 -15.96 -10.21 -3.83
C ALA A 95 -14.59 -10.58 -3.23
N HIS A 96 -13.54 -10.57 -4.05
CA HIS A 96 -12.17 -10.83 -3.64
C HIS A 96 -11.32 -9.56 -3.49
N GLY A 97 -11.92 -8.36 -3.54
CA GLY A 97 -11.21 -7.09 -3.43
C GLY A 97 -10.15 -6.86 -4.52
N GLY A 98 -10.28 -7.53 -5.67
CA GLY A 98 -9.28 -7.51 -6.74
C GLY A 98 -7.99 -8.29 -6.42
N ILE A 99 -8.01 -9.13 -5.39
CA ILE A 99 -6.87 -9.97 -4.98
C ILE A 99 -7.18 -11.42 -5.38
N ALA A 100 -6.37 -11.98 -6.28
CA ALA A 100 -6.51 -13.38 -6.67
C ALA A 100 -6.37 -14.30 -5.44
N PRO A 101 -7.29 -15.27 -5.25
CA PRO A 101 -7.12 -16.28 -4.22
C PRO A 101 -5.80 -17.03 -4.41
N ALA A 102 -5.09 -17.29 -3.31
CA ALA A 102 -3.88 -18.11 -3.39
C ALA A 102 -4.24 -19.54 -3.82
N VAL A 103 -3.57 -20.06 -4.84
CA VAL A 103 -3.62 -21.46 -5.19
C VAL A 103 -3.00 -22.25 -4.05
N ARG A 104 -3.77 -23.14 -3.44
CA ARG A 104 -3.28 -23.97 -2.35
C ARG A 104 -2.56 -25.18 -2.92
N THR A 105 -1.30 -25.30 -2.57
CA THR A 105 -0.49 -26.47 -2.84
C THR A 105 -0.35 -27.30 -1.56
N ARG A 106 -0.26 -28.62 -1.71
CA ARG A 106 0.07 -29.49 -0.59
C ARG A 106 1.54 -29.29 -0.19
N SER A 107 1.82 -29.35 1.10
CA SER A 107 3.20 -29.48 1.56
C SER A 107 3.78 -30.81 1.06
N ALA A 108 5.03 -30.85 0.70
CA ALA A 108 5.74 -32.09 0.35
C ALA A 108 5.72 -33.15 1.49
N ARG A 109 5.48 -32.69 2.73
CA ARG A 109 5.32 -33.57 3.89
C ARG A 109 3.92 -34.16 4.04
N ALA A 110 2.91 -33.64 3.34
CA ALA A 110 1.54 -34.15 3.41
C ALA A 110 1.40 -35.42 2.58
N LEU A 111 0.54 -36.34 3.03
CA LEU A 111 0.19 -37.49 2.25
C LEU A 111 -0.55 -37.10 0.98
N SER A 112 -0.10 -37.66 -0.15
CA SER A 112 -0.76 -37.51 -1.45
C SER A 112 -1.97 -38.44 -1.56
N LEU A 113 -2.78 -38.28 -2.60
CA LEU A 113 -3.82 -39.24 -2.90
C LEU A 113 -3.23 -40.66 -3.19
N SER A 114 -2.10 -40.72 -3.88
CA SER A 114 -1.37 -41.96 -4.15
C SER A 114 -0.93 -42.66 -2.85
N ASP A 115 -0.39 -41.89 -1.89
CA ASP A 115 0.00 -42.44 -0.58
C ASP A 115 -1.25 -43.03 0.14
N ARG A 116 -2.40 -42.34 0.08
CA ARG A 116 -3.67 -42.77 0.67
C ARG A 116 -4.23 -44.01 0.00
N GLU A 117 -4.09 -44.14 -1.33
CA GLU A 117 -4.44 -45.31 -2.06
C GLU A 117 -3.64 -46.53 -1.61
N GLN A 118 -2.32 -46.38 -1.43
CA GLN A 118 -1.47 -47.46 -0.89
C GLN A 118 -1.87 -47.85 0.52
N ILE A 119 -2.20 -46.86 1.38
CA ILE A 119 -2.74 -47.12 2.72
C ILE A 119 -4.04 -47.93 2.64
N SER A 120 -4.98 -47.51 1.79
CA SER A 120 -6.29 -48.19 1.62
C SER A 120 -6.11 -49.64 1.16
N ARG A 121 -5.24 -49.89 0.17
CA ARG A 121 -4.92 -51.24 -0.33
C ARG A 121 -4.24 -52.08 0.73
N GLY A 122 -3.26 -51.54 1.45
CA GLY A 122 -2.59 -52.27 2.53
C GLY A 122 -3.53 -52.62 3.67
N LEU A 123 -4.48 -51.76 4.03
CA LEU A 123 -5.49 -52.05 5.02
C LEU A 123 -6.46 -53.16 4.55
N ALA A 124 -6.88 -53.15 3.28
CA ALA A 124 -7.71 -54.17 2.67
C ALA A 124 -6.98 -55.53 2.61
N ALA A 125 -5.68 -55.55 2.38
CA ALA A 125 -4.84 -56.75 2.40
C ALA A 125 -4.48 -57.26 3.82
N GLY A 126 -5.03 -56.62 4.89
CA GLY A 126 -4.75 -57.03 6.27
C GLY A 126 -3.37 -56.64 6.80
N SER A 127 -2.56 -55.91 6.04
CA SER A 127 -1.20 -55.49 6.42
C SER A 127 -1.17 -54.70 7.73
N SER A 128 -0.11 -54.85 8.50
CA SER A 128 0.12 -54.04 9.71
C SER A 128 0.43 -52.56 9.35
N LEU A 129 0.10 -51.63 10.23
CA LEU A 129 0.38 -50.21 10.00
C LEU A 129 1.88 -49.93 9.82
N ARG A 130 2.75 -50.76 10.39
CA ARG A 130 4.20 -50.68 10.20
C ARG A 130 4.62 -51.06 8.78
N GLN A 131 4.06 -52.18 8.25
CA GLN A 131 4.28 -52.60 6.87
C GLN A 131 3.79 -51.53 5.85
N ILE A 132 2.57 -51.01 6.08
CA ILE A 132 2.02 -49.94 5.24
C ILE A 132 2.92 -48.70 5.30
N ALA A 133 3.40 -48.34 6.47
CA ALA A 133 4.30 -47.20 6.64
C ALA A 133 5.61 -47.36 5.88
N ALA A 134 6.20 -48.54 5.91
CA ALA A 134 7.39 -48.89 5.14
C ALA A 134 7.13 -48.80 3.63
N ALA A 135 6.01 -49.35 3.14
CA ALA A 135 5.65 -49.29 1.73
C ALA A 135 5.41 -47.87 1.21
N VAL A 136 4.78 -47.00 2.03
CA VAL A 136 4.53 -45.60 1.67
C VAL A 136 5.74 -44.69 1.90
N GLY A 137 6.79 -45.19 2.57
CA GLY A 137 7.96 -44.39 2.93
C GLY A 137 7.66 -43.28 3.96
N ARG A 138 6.78 -43.56 4.91
CA ARG A 138 6.37 -42.62 5.96
C ARG A 138 6.50 -43.22 7.36
N ALA A 139 6.62 -42.36 8.38
CA ALA A 139 6.67 -42.85 9.76
C ALA A 139 5.39 -43.61 10.15
N PRO A 140 5.47 -44.73 10.90
CA PRO A 140 4.32 -45.48 11.37
C PRO A 140 3.29 -44.65 12.13
N SER A 141 3.76 -43.68 12.91
CA SER A 141 2.92 -42.70 13.63
C SER A 141 2.08 -41.82 12.71
N THR A 142 2.59 -41.52 11.51
CA THR A 142 1.86 -40.73 10.49
C THR A 142 0.70 -41.55 9.94
N ILE A 143 0.97 -42.79 9.59
CA ILE A 143 -0.06 -43.71 9.06
C ILE A 143 -1.13 -44.01 10.13
N SER A 144 -0.70 -44.28 11.36
CA SER A 144 -1.62 -44.54 12.47
C SER A 144 -2.58 -43.37 12.72
N ARG A 145 -2.04 -42.12 12.76
CA ARG A 145 -2.86 -40.92 12.91
C ARG A 145 -3.77 -40.65 11.73
N GLU A 146 -3.32 -40.93 10.52
CA GLU A 146 -4.14 -40.76 9.30
C GLU A 146 -5.33 -41.74 9.33
N VAL A 147 -5.07 -43.01 9.58
CA VAL A 147 -6.11 -44.06 9.65
C VAL A 147 -7.09 -43.76 10.79
N ALA A 148 -6.61 -43.46 11.99
CA ALA A 148 -7.48 -43.15 13.14
C ALA A 148 -8.34 -41.92 12.88
N ARG A 149 -7.80 -40.87 12.23
CA ARG A 149 -8.53 -39.64 11.92
C ARG A 149 -9.65 -39.83 10.91
N HIS A 150 -9.56 -40.86 10.07
CA HIS A 150 -10.48 -41.13 8.97
C HIS A 150 -11.34 -42.36 9.18
N GLY A 151 -11.64 -42.72 10.44
CA GLY A 151 -12.62 -43.78 10.78
C GLY A 151 -12.00 -45.13 11.12
N GLY A 152 -10.71 -45.25 11.27
CA GLY A 152 -10.04 -46.49 11.61
C GLY A 152 -9.90 -47.45 10.41
N ARG A 153 -9.41 -48.66 10.68
CA ARG A 153 -9.08 -49.65 9.63
C ARG A 153 -10.24 -50.03 8.75
N GLY A 154 -11.43 -50.22 9.33
CA GLY A 154 -12.61 -50.73 8.60
C GLY A 154 -13.29 -49.70 7.71
N GLN A 155 -13.19 -48.40 8.06
CA GLN A 155 -13.90 -47.34 7.37
C GLN A 155 -12.98 -46.46 6.51
N TYR A 156 -11.66 -46.67 6.52
CA TYR A 156 -10.73 -45.83 5.78
C TYR A 156 -10.95 -45.97 4.26
N ARG A 157 -11.16 -44.85 3.60
CA ARG A 157 -11.23 -44.70 2.13
C ARG A 157 -10.34 -43.58 1.68
N ALA A 158 -9.45 -43.85 0.72
CA ALA A 158 -8.43 -42.93 0.25
C ALA A 158 -9.01 -41.58 -0.25
N VAL A 159 -10.05 -41.67 -1.10
CA VAL A 159 -10.70 -40.50 -1.69
C VAL A 159 -11.35 -39.63 -0.62
N GLU A 160 -12.13 -40.23 0.27
CA GLU A 160 -12.79 -39.50 1.36
C GLU A 160 -11.79 -38.85 2.32
N ALA A 161 -10.73 -39.59 2.66
CA ALA A 161 -9.66 -39.05 3.51
C ALA A 161 -8.97 -37.83 2.85
N ASP A 162 -8.79 -37.88 1.55
CA ASP A 162 -8.24 -36.81 0.75
C ASP A 162 -9.16 -35.59 0.74
N GLU A 163 -10.43 -35.77 0.43
CA GLU A 163 -11.44 -34.69 0.41
C GLU A 163 -11.62 -34.04 1.78
N ARG A 164 -11.71 -34.83 2.86
CA ARG A 164 -11.81 -34.34 4.24
C ARG A 164 -10.57 -33.51 4.61
N THR A 165 -9.38 -33.98 4.22
CA THR A 165 -8.13 -33.23 4.46
C THR A 165 -8.12 -31.89 3.73
N TRP A 166 -8.58 -31.83 2.46
CA TRP A 166 -8.77 -30.59 1.73
C TRP A 166 -9.83 -29.69 2.37
N GLY A 167 -10.94 -30.26 2.84
CA GLY A 167 -11.99 -29.55 3.58
C GLY A 167 -11.44 -28.88 4.85
N TRP A 168 -10.65 -29.61 5.64
CA TRP A 168 -10.01 -29.05 6.84
C TRP A 168 -8.97 -27.99 6.53
N ALA A 169 -8.22 -28.15 5.45
CA ALA A 169 -7.28 -27.13 4.99
C ALA A 169 -7.96 -25.84 4.53
N ARG A 170 -9.25 -25.87 4.17
CA ARG A 170 -10.05 -24.70 3.77
C ARG A 170 -10.57 -23.88 4.96
N ARG A 171 -10.41 -24.34 6.20
CA ARG A 171 -10.89 -23.59 7.37
C ARG A 171 -10.29 -22.17 7.38
N PRO A 172 -11.12 -21.13 7.56
CA PRO A 172 -10.65 -19.77 7.66
C PRO A 172 -9.69 -19.65 8.85
N LYS A 173 -8.48 -19.17 8.59
CA LYS A 173 -7.55 -18.82 9.67
C LYS A 173 -7.86 -17.40 10.13
N ALA A 174 -7.94 -17.20 11.43
CA ALA A 174 -8.11 -15.86 11.99
C ALA A 174 -6.98 -14.92 11.50
N CYS A 175 -7.38 -13.73 11.07
CA CYS A 175 -6.42 -12.74 10.59
C CYS A 175 -5.56 -12.24 11.77
N ARG A 176 -4.27 -12.06 11.55
CA ARG A 176 -3.35 -11.54 12.57
C ARG A 176 -3.83 -10.21 13.16
N LEU A 177 -4.41 -9.33 12.35
CA LEU A 177 -4.98 -8.06 12.79
C LEU A 177 -6.20 -8.23 13.71
N SER A 178 -6.98 -9.31 13.57
CA SER A 178 -8.09 -9.60 14.48
C SER A 178 -7.64 -10.17 15.82
N LEU A 179 -6.51 -10.87 15.83
CA LEU A 179 -5.94 -11.46 17.04
C LEU A 179 -5.17 -10.44 17.89
N HIS A 180 -4.49 -9.48 17.26
CA HIS A 180 -3.61 -8.51 17.92
C HIS A 180 -4.20 -7.10 17.90
N ARG A 181 -4.98 -6.75 18.94
CA ARG A 181 -5.63 -5.43 19.07
C ARG A 181 -4.65 -4.24 19.01
N LYS A 182 -3.45 -4.37 19.60
CA LYS A 182 -2.42 -3.31 19.55
C LYS A 182 -1.95 -3.08 18.12
N LEU A 183 -1.59 -4.13 17.41
CA LEU A 183 -1.18 -4.06 16.00
C LEU A 183 -2.30 -3.45 15.14
N CYS A 184 -3.55 -3.90 15.34
CA CYS A 184 -4.70 -3.38 14.60
C CYS A 184 -4.88 -1.87 14.81
N ARG A 185 -4.78 -1.38 16.06
CA ARG A 185 -4.87 0.06 16.38
C ARG A 185 -3.75 0.88 15.72
N VAL A 186 -2.51 0.38 15.76
CA VAL A 186 -1.36 1.03 15.13
C VAL A 186 -1.56 1.10 13.61
N VAL A 187 -1.95 0.01 12.97
CA VAL A 187 -2.23 -0.02 11.52
C VAL A 187 -3.36 0.94 11.16
N ALA A 188 -4.47 0.94 11.91
CA ALA A 188 -5.59 1.85 11.68
C ALA A 188 -5.17 3.33 11.79
N SER A 189 -4.41 3.69 12.83
CA SER A 189 -3.87 5.05 13.02
C SER A 189 -2.99 5.48 11.86
N LYS A 190 -2.12 4.59 11.35
CA LYS A 190 -1.25 4.93 10.22
C LYS A 190 -2.02 5.03 8.90
N LEU A 191 -3.06 4.22 8.70
CA LEU A 191 -3.97 4.37 7.56
C LEU A 191 -4.69 5.72 7.58
N THR A 192 -5.20 6.15 8.74
CA THR A 192 -5.82 7.48 8.91
C THR A 192 -4.85 8.61 8.56
N GLN A 193 -3.55 8.44 8.86
CA GLN A 193 -2.48 9.35 8.44
C GLN A 193 -2.14 9.23 6.94
N ARG A 194 -2.96 8.50 6.18
CA ARG A 194 -2.82 8.28 4.72
C ARG A 194 -1.56 7.51 4.31
N TRP A 195 -0.97 6.71 5.23
CA TRP A 195 0.11 5.81 4.86
C TRP A 195 -0.42 4.65 4.03
N SER A 196 0.38 4.18 3.06
CA SER A 196 0.01 2.99 2.31
C SER A 196 0.28 1.70 3.13
N PRO A 197 -0.45 0.61 2.88
CA PRO A 197 -0.17 -0.68 3.52
C PRO A 197 1.29 -1.12 3.41
N GLN A 198 1.95 -0.83 2.28
CA GLN A 198 3.37 -1.14 2.09
C GLN A 198 4.29 -0.31 3.00
N GLN A 199 4.00 0.99 3.15
CA GLN A 199 4.72 1.87 4.07
C GLN A 199 4.56 1.41 5.50
N ILE A 200 3.34 1.03 5.91
CA ILE A 200 3.06 0.53 7.25
C ILE A 200 3.81 -0.78 7.52
N ALA A 201 3.73 -1.74 6.60
CA ALA A 201 4.38 -3.04 6.75
C ALA A 201 5.91 -2.92 6.86
N GLY A 202 6.54 -2.05 6.06
CA GLY A 202 7.97 -1.81 6.14
C GLY A 202 8.38 -1.08 7.42
N TRP A 203 7.66 -0.03 7.77
CA TRP A 203 7.90 0.73 8.99
C TRP A 203 7.74 -0.10 10.28
N LEU A 204 6.76 -1.00 10.33
CA LEU A 204 6.54 -1.86 11.50
C LEU A 204 7.78 -2.72 11.82
N LYS A 205 8.52 -3.15 10.81
CA LYS A 205 9.76 -3.91 11.00
C LYS A 205 10.87 -3.07 11.63
N LEU A 206 10.93 -1.78 11.30
CA LEU A 206 11.90 -0.84 11.87
C LEU A 206 11.49 -0.37 13.27
N ALA A 207 10.19 -0.13 13.48
CA ALA A 207 9.69 0.39 14.75
C ALA A 207 9.59 -0.67 15.85
N TYR A 208 9.51 -1.95 15.47
CA TYR A 208 9.40 -3.08 16.40
C TYR A 208 10.37 -4.20 16.01
N PRO A 209 11.71 -3.94 16.02
CA PRO A 209 12.70 -4.97 15.72
C PRO A 209 12.59 -6.09 16.75
N GLY A 210 12.65 -7.34 16.31
CA GLY A 210 12.55 -8.51 17.21
C GLY A 210 11.15 -8.85 17.74
N ASN A 211 10.13 -8.01 17.52
CA ASN A 211 8.76 -8.30 17.92
C ASN A 211 7.90 -8.70 16.71
N GLU A 212 7.99 -9.97 16.31
CA GLU A 212 7.24 -10.50 15.17
C GLU A 212 5.71 -10.39 15.34
N ALA A 213 5.20 -10.32 16.57
CA ALA A 213 3.76 -10.15 16.81
C ALA A 213 3.25 -8.81 16.28
N MET A 214 4.13 -7.80 16.22
CA MET A 214 3.84 -6.48 15.65
C MET A 214 4.07 -6.38 14.14
N HIS A 215 4.53 -7.45 13.47
CA HIS A 215 4.74 -7.43 12.04
C HIS A 215 3.52 -7.95 11.27
N VAL A 216 3.20 -7.33 10.16
CA VAL A 216 2.12 -7.73 9.25
C VAL A 216 2.51 -7.41 7.81
N SER A 217 2.17 -8.27 6.88
CA SER A 217 2.39 -8.02 5.46
C SER A 217 1.40 -7.00 4.91
N HIS A 218 1.82 -6.25 3.89
CA HIS A 218 0.93 -5.31 3.21
C HIS A 218 -0.28 -6.01 2.55
N GLU A 219 -0.11 -7.25 2.09
CA GLU A 219 -1.20 -8.07 1.55
C GLU A 219 -2.25 -8.39 2.62
N ALA A 220 -1.83 -8.72 3.86
CA ALA A 220 -2.76 -8.97 4.95
C ALA A 220 -3.57 -7.71 5.30
N ILE A 221 -2.93 -6.52 5.25
CA ILE A 221 -3.64 -5.25 5.45
C ILE A 221 -4.67 -5.02 4.33
N TYR A 222 -4.29 -5.21 3.06
CA TYR A 222 -5.20 -5.07 1.93
C TYR A 222 -6.37 -6.07 2.01
N ARG A 223 -6.10 -7.33 2.36
CA ARG A 223 -7.14 -8.34 2.53
C ARG A 223 -8.14 -7.95 3.60
N THR A 224 -7.65 -7.43 4.71
CA THR A 224 -8.52 -6.99 5.81
C THR A 224 -9.39 -5.78 5.41
N LEU A 225 -8.85 -4.87 4.58
CA LEU A 225 -9.61 -3.69 4.11
C LEU A 225 -10.67 -4.02 3.06
N PHE A 226 -10.37 -4.96 2.14
CA PHE A 226 -11.20 -5.17 0.95
C PHE A 226 -12.08 -6.42 1.00
N ILE A 227 -11.65 -7.48 1.70
CA ILE A 227 -12.32 -8.78 1.65
C ILE A 227 -13.15 -9.04 2.89
N GLN A 228 -12.68 -8.63 4.07
CA GLN A 228 -13.35 -8.95 5.33
C GLN A 228 -14.43 -7.91 5.66
N ALA A 229 -15.69 -8.22 5.34
CA ALA A 229 -16.84 -7.35 5.63
C ALA A 229 -17.00 -7.05 7.14
N ARG A 230 -16.54 -7.95 8.02
CA ARG A 230 -16.47 -7.78 9.49
C ARG A 230 -15.01 -7.81 9.96
N GLY A 231 -14.09 -7.21 9.20
CA GLY A 231 -12.67 -7.24 9.47
C GLY A 231 -12.28 -6.41 10.69
N ALA A 232 -11.09 -6.69 11.22
CA ALA A 232 -10.48 -5.95 12.31
C ALA A 232 -10.26 -4.45 11.98
N LEU A 233 -10.20 -4.10 10.70
CA LEU A 233 -10.10 -2.72 10.22
C LEU A 233 -11.44 -2.24 9.68
N LYS A 234 -11.84 -1.03 10.06
CA LYS A 234 -13.08 -0.41 9.55
C LYS A 234 -12.96 -0.15 8.04
N LYS A 235 -14.04 -0.42 7.30
CA LYS A 235 -14.11 -0.26 5.85
C LYS A 235 -13.83 1.18 5.38
N GLU A 236 -14.17 2.16 6.21
CA GLU A 236 -13.92 3.59 5.99
C GLU A 236 -12.43 3.92 5.82
N LEU A 237 -11.54 3.12 6.43
CA LEU A 237 -10.09 3.32 6.28
C LEU A 237 -9.58 3.12 4.85
N ALA A 238 -10.33 2.43 4.00
CA ALA A 238 -10.01 2.32 2.58
C ALA A 238 -10.07 3.67 1.84
N ALA A 239 -10.87 4.62 2.32
CA ALA A 239 -10.95 5.98 1.77
C ALA A 239 -9.64 6.77 1.93
N HIS A 240 -8.80 6.40 2.89
CA HIS A 240 -7.48 7.03 3.11
C HIS A 240 -6.39 6.50 2.18
N LEU A 241 -6.65 5.45 1.42
CA LEU A 241 -5.70 4.94 0.43
C LEU A 241 -5.58 5.89 -0.77
N ARG A 242 -4.39 5.93 -1.39
CA ARG A 242 -4.08 6.81 -2.52
C ARG A 242 -5.07 6.70 -3.68
N SER A 243 -5.54 5.50 -4.00
CA SER A 243 -6.43 5.28 -5.15
C SER A 243 -7.92 5.37 -4.82
N ARG A 244 -8.32 5.38 -3.55
CA ARG A 244 -9.73 5.35 -3.08
C ARG A 244 -10.61 4.31 -3.79
N ARG A 245 -10.00 3.30 -4.43
CA ARG A 245 -10.72 2.26 -5.18
C ARG A 245 -11.23 1.19 -4.22
N THR A 246 -12.36 0.62 -4.55
CA THR A 246 -12.95 -0.51 -3.82
C THR A 246 -12.27 -1.83 -4.12
N THR A 247 -11.47 -1.88 -5.20
CA THR A 247 -10.71 -3.06 -5.62
C THR A 247 -9.27 -2.71 -5.98
N ARG A 248 -8.36 -3.66 -5.77
CA ARG A 248 -6.96 -3.53 -6.15
C ARG A 248 -6.79 -3.79 -7.66
N ARG A 249 -5.95 -3.01 -8.32
CA ARG A 249 -5.52 -3.24 -9.72
C ARG A 249 -4.03 -3.56 -9.79
N ALA A 250 -3.65 -4.30 -10.82
CA ALA A 250 -2.25 -4.58 -11.12
C ALA A 250 -1.48 -3.30 -11.49
N LYS A 251 -0.17 -3.27 -11.17
CA LYS A 251 0.70 -2.10 -11.35
C LYS A 251 0.88 -1.71 -12.83
N ALA A 252 0.74 -2.68 -13.73
CA ALA A 252 0.93 -2.51 -15.18
C ALA A 252 -0.19 -1.70 -15.88
N ALA A 253 -1.38 -1.56 -15.26
CA ALA A 253 -2.57 -0.97 -15.90
C ALA A 253 -2.56 0.58 -16.02
N SER A 254 -1.45 1.29 -15.75
CA SER A 254 -1.45 2.75 -15.72
C SER A 254 -0.19 3.37 -16.29
N ARG A 255 -0.13 3.53 -17.63
CA ARG A 255 0.87 4.40 -18.27
C ARG A 255 0.30 4.99 -19.56
N ARG A 256 -0.04 6.31 -19.54
CA ARG A 256 -0.06 7.23 -20.74
C ARG A 256 -0.29 8.67 -20.29
N GLY A 257 0.49 9.63 -20.84
CA GLY A 257 0.26 11.07 -20.71
C GLY A 257 1.30 11.92 -21.45
N LEU A 258 0.83 12.93 -22.15
CA LEU A 258 1.50 13.79 -23.15
C LEU A 258 1.94 15.14 -22.54
N GLY A 259 3.01 15.74 -23.10
CA GLY A 259 3.58 17.03 -22.70
C GLY A 259 3.53 18.13 -23.77
N ARG A 260 3.89 19.41 -23.40
CA ARG A 260 4.19 20.55 -24.32
C ARG A 260 4.87 21.71 -23.60
N GLY A 261 5.77 22.45 -24.32
CA GLY A 261 6.31 23.79 -24.05
C GLY A 261 7.84 23.91 -24.15
N GLN A 262 8.38 25.04 -24.67
CA GLN A 262 9.83 25.35 -24.77
C GLN A 262 10.15 26.70 -24.12
N ILE A 263 11.33 26.80 -23.45
CA ILE A 263 11.90 28.02 -22.88
C ILE A 263 13.21 28.36 -23.59
N VAL A 264 13.48 29.65 -23.79
CA VAL A 264 14.72 30.21 -24.39
C VAL A 264 15.79 30.30 -23.28
N ASP A 265 17.09 30.03 -23.61
CA ASP A 265 18.27 30.09 -22.71
C ASP A 265 18.22 29.14 -21.49
N ALA A 266 17.46 28.09 -21.55
CA ALA A 266 17.43 27.08 -20.51
C ALA A 266 18.76 26.30 -20.47
N VAL A 267 19.44 26.28 -19.33
CA VAL A 267 20.60 25.39 -19.10
C VAL A 267 20.09 23.96 -19.12
N PRO A 268 20.46 23.14 -20.11
CA PRO A 268 19.93 21.78 -20.23
C PRO A 268 20.44 20.90 -19.10
N ILE A 269 19.66 19.89 -18.76
CA ILE A 269 19.99 18.92 -17.70
C ILE A 269 21.29 18.17 -18.00
N SER A 270 21.70 18.06 -19.25
CA SER A 270 22.96 17.43 -19.69
C SER A 270 24.21 18.16 -19.16
N GLN A 271 24.10 19.46 -18.86
CA GLN A 271 25.19 20.25 -18.24
C GLN A 271 25.20 20.15 -16.71
N ARG A 272 24.27 19.42 -16.13
CA ARG A 272 24.20 19.20 -14.69
C ARG A 272 25.35 18.27 -14.25
N PRO A 273 26.11 18.60 -13.17
CA PRO A 273 27.19 17.75 -12.67
C PRO A 273 26.70 16.30 -12.42
N ALA A 274 27.53 15.31 -12.73
CA ALA A 274 27.24 13.89 -12.53
C ALA A 274 26.89 13.56 -11.05
N THR A 275 27.46 14.31 -10.11
CA THR A 275 27.17 14.20 -8.67
C THR A 275 25.69 14.40 -8.34
N VAL A 276 24.95 15.13 -9.18
CA VAL A 276 23.50 15.33 -9.02
C VAL A 276 22.70 14.11 -9.49
N GLU A 277 23.20 13.34 -10.44
CA GLU A 277 22.53 12.12 -10.94
C GLU A 277 22.55 11.00 -9.90
N ASP A 278 23.66 10.85 -9.22
CA ASP A 278 23.90 9.77 -8.24
C ASP A 278 23.07 9.91 -6.95
N ARG A 279 22.37 11.04 -6.77
CA ARG A 279 21.58 11.32 -5.54
C ARG A 279 22.39 11.16 -4.25
N ALA A 280 23.71 11.13 -4.34
CA ALA A 280 24.60 10.97 -3.20
C ALA A 280 24.78 12.29 -2.44
N VAL A 281 24.83 13.39 -3.17
CA VAL A 281 25.01 14.73 -2.61
C VAL A 281 23.64 15.35 -2.27
N PRO A 282 23.45 15.87 -1.05
CA PRO A 282 22.23 16.59 -0.67
C PRO A 282 22.19 18.00 -1.28
N GLY A 283 21.04 18.67 -1.17
CA GLY A 283 20.90 20.07 -1.61
C GLY A 283 20.47 20.23 -3.07
N HIS A 284 20.18 19.14 -3.76
CA HIS A 284 19.66 19.16 -5.12
C HIS A 284 18.15 18.93 -5.12
N TRP A 285 17.39 19.88 -5.62
CA TRP A 285 15.94 19.90 -5.57
C TRP A 285 15.31 19.66 -6.94
N GLU A 286 14.15 19.03 -6.96
CA GLU A 286 13.25 18.98 -8.11
C GLU A 286 12.04 19.87 -7.83
N GLY A 287 11.75 20.82 -8.71
CA GLY A 287 10.66 21.77 -8.57
C GLY A 287 9.54 21.56 -9.61
N ASP A 288 8.31 21.93 -9.25
CA ASP A 288 7.13 21.86 -10.13
C ASP A 288 5.97 22.70 -9.57
N LEU A 289 4.97 23.02 -10.41
CA LEU A 289 3.72 23.63 -9.98
C LEU A 289 2.57 22.62 -9.97
N ILE A 290 1.85 22.54 -8.87
CA ILE A 290 0.55 21.87 -8.82
C ILE A 290 -0.54 22.91 -9.07
N SER A 291 -1.30 22.71 -10.16
CA SER A 291 -2.46 23.54 -10.50
C SER A 291 -3.75 22.99 -9.91
N GLY A 292 -4.57 23.88 -9.38
CA GLY A 292 -5.92 23.63 -8.88
C GLY A 292 -6.99 24.25 -9.79
N SER A 293 -8.21 24.43 -9.29
CA SER A 293 -9.24 25.23 -9.93
C SER A 293 -9.05 26.72 -9.69
N GLY A 294 -9.73 27.59 -10.42
CA GLY A 294 -9.66 29.02 -10.24
C GLY A 294 -8.25 29.60 -10.47
N ASN A 295 -7.48 29.02 -11.41
CA ASN A 295 -6.08 29.43 -11.69
C ASN A 295 -5.20 29.51 -10.43
N SER A 296 -5.43 28.62 -9.47
CA SER A 296 -4.69 28.57 -8.21
C SER A 296 -3.54 27.56 -8.29
N HIS A 297 -2.40 27.92 -7.70
CA HIS A 297 -1.17 27.15 -7.82
C HIS A 297 -0.45 27.00 -6.46
N VAL A 298 0.33 25.92 -6.35
CA VAL A 298 1.27 25.68 -5.25
C VAL A 298 2.57 25.14 -5.83
N ALA A 299 3.69 25.79 -5.53
CA ALA A 299 4.99 25.27 -5.92
C ALA A 299 5.45 24.16 -4.98
N THR A 300 6.02 23.11 -5.55
CA THR A 300 6.54 21.95 -4.84
C THR A 300 8.04 21.86 -5.06
N LEU A 301 8.80 21.72 -4.00
CA LEU A 301 10.23 21.43 -4.04
C LEU A 301 10.50 20.12 -3.33
N VAL A 302 11.16 19.18 -4.01
CA VAL A 302 11.49 17.86 -3.48
C VAL A 302 13.00 17.68 -3.51
N GLU A 303 13.60 17.51 -2.36
CA GLU A 303 15.03 17.20 -2.25
C GLU A 303 15.30 15.77 -2.73
N ARG A 304 16.32 15.59 -3.56
CA ARG A 304 16.51 14.35 -4.35
C ARG A 304 17.00 13.16 -3.54
N LYS A 305 17.87 13.39 -2.55
CA LYS A 305 18.43 12.36 -1.67
C LYS A 305 17.44 11.95 -0.59
N SER A 306 17.02 12.90 0.22
CA SER A 306 16.15 12.68 1.38
C SER A 306 14.67 12.50 1.03
N ARG A 307 14.25 12.89 -0.19
CA ARG A 307 12.84 12.96 -0.59
C ARG A 307 12.02 13.96 0.23
N PHE A 308 12.69 14.88 0.90
CA PHE A 308 12.03 15.91 1.69
C PHE A 308 11.26 16.87 0.80
N VAL A 309 10.07 17.25 1.23
CA VAL A 309 9.13 18.06 0.46
C VAL A 309 8.93 19.40 1.12
N MET A 310 9.04 20.47 0.36
CA MET A 310 8.54 21.79 0.72
C MET A 310 7.39 22.19 -0.21
N LEU A 311 6.40 22.85 0.34
CA LEU A 311 5.28 23.43 -0.40
C LEU A 311 5.33 24.93 -0.23
N VAL A 312 5.20 25.66 -1.32
CA VAL A 312 5.27 27.14 -1.33
C VAL A 312 3.99 27.68 -1.94
N LYS A 313 3.30 28.55 -1.19
CA LYS A 313 2.15 29.29 -1.71
C LYS A 313 2.63 30.30 -2.72
N VAL A 314 2.01 30.31 -3.89
CA VAL A 314 2.25 31.31 -4.94
C VAL A 314 0.94 32.04 -5.24
N ALA A 315 1.03 33.32 -5.63
CA ALA A 315 -0.15 34.11 -5.95
C ALA A 315 -0.76 33.73 -7.30
N GLY A 316 0.11 33.38 -8.26
CA GLY A 316 -0.28 32.99 -9.61
C GLY A 316 0.74 32.04 -10.24
N LYS A 317 0.64 31.89 -11.56
CA LYS A 317 1.54 31.08 -12.38
C LYS A 317 2.61 31.92 -13.08
N SER A 318 2.57 33.24 -12.94
CA SER A 318 3.56 34.10 -13.56
C SER A 318 4.96 33.93 -12.92
N THR A 319 6.00 34.19 -13.67
CA THR A 319 7.36 34.15 -13.14
C THR A 319 7.56 35.16 -12.00
N ASP A 320 6.82 36.31 -12.04
CA ASP A 320 6.85 37.35 -11.02
C ASP A 320 6.20 36.92 -9.70
N ASP A 321 5.27 35.96 -9.73
CA ASP A 321 4.67 35.37 -8.54
C ASP A 321 5.51 34.20 -7.98
N VAL A 322 6.06 33.36 -8.86
CA VAL A 322 6.74 32.13 -8.50
C VAL A 322 8.16 32.38 -7.99
N VAL A 323 8.97 33.16 -8.72
CA VAL A 323 10.38 33.37 -8.40
C VAL A 323 10.58 34.03 -7.02
N PRO A 324 9.90 35.14 -6.66
CA PRO A 324 10.07 35.74 -5.33
C PRO A 324 9.62 34.83 -4.19
N ALA A 325 8.53 34.07 -4.39
CA ALA A 325 8.03 33.12 -3.40
C ALA A 325 9.03 31.96 -3.13
N LEU A 326 9.65 31.44 -4.19
CA LEU A 326 10.71 30.44 -4.09
C LEU A 326 11.96 31.00 -3.43
N CYS A 327 12.43 32.21 -3.82
CA CYS A 327 13.58 32.87 -3.22
C CYS A 327 13.43 33.02 -1.70
N LYS A 328 12.27 33.53 -1.24
CA LYS A 328 11.95 33.66 0.18
C LYS A 328 12.04 32.36 0.94
N ARG A 329 11.73 31.25 0.29
CA ARG A 329 11.74 29.91 0.91
C ARG A 329 13.11 29.28 0.89
N VAL A 330 13.80 29.34 -0.24
CA VAL A 330 15.12 28.71 -0.45
C VAL A 330 16.20 29.38 0.39
N ARG A 331 16.18 30.71 0.54
CA ARG A 331 17.11 31.45 1.42
C ARG A 331 17.09 31.04 2.89
N ARG A 332 16.01 30.39 3.34
CA ARG A 332 15.88 29.85 4.73
C ARG A 332 16.51 28.48 4.92
N LEU A 333 16.95 27.83 3.84
CA LEU A 333 17.66 26.57 3.92
C LEU A 333 19.13 26.82 4.36
N PRO A 334 19.72 25.87 5.08
CA PRO A 334 21.17 25.84 5.28
C PRO A 334 21.94 25.88 3.95
N ALA A 335 23.14 26.43 3.94
CA ALA A 335 23.94 26.60 2.72
C ALA A 335 24.18 25.27 2.01
N GLU A 336 24.43 24.21 2.77
CA GLU A 336 24.71 22.84 2.31
C GLU A 336 23.51 22.22 1.55
N LEU A 337 22.32 22.77 1.75
CA LEU A 337 21.09 22.33 1.09
C LEU A 337 20.66 23.27 -0.06
N ARG A 338 21.53 24.18 -0.52
CA ARG A 338 21.24 25.16 -1.59
C ARG A 338 22.11 24.97 -2.82
N ASN A 339 22.20 23.76 -3.39
CA ASN A 339 23.10 23.48 -4.51
C ASN A 339 22.45 23.72 -5.87
N SER A 340 21.32 23.08 -6.16
CA SER A 340 20.64 23.30 -7.44
C SER A 340 19.14 23.01 -7.37
N ILE A 341 18.41 23.57 -8.33
CA ILE A 341 16.99 23.23 -8.59
C ILE A 341 16.87 22.75 -10.04
N THR A 342 16.19 21.61 -10.23
CA THR A 342 15.79 21.15 -11.56
C THR A 342 14.29 21.44 -11.75
N TRP A 343 13.95 22.17 -12.80
CA TRP A 343 12.59 22.57 -13.14
C TRP A 343 12.20 22.02 -14.51
N ASP A 344 10.87 21.98 -14.84
CA ASP A 344 10.50 21.80 -16.22
C ASP A 344 10.69 23.11 -17.02
N ARG A 345 10.46 23.03 -18.34
CA ARG A 345 10.53 24.22 -19.18
C ARG A 345 9.24 25.04 -19.13
N GLY A 346 8.64 25.18 -17.96
CA GLY A 346 7.46 26.02 -17.75
C GLY A 346 7.82 27.49 -17.65
N MET A 347 7.03 28.36 -18.28
CA MET A 347 7.24 29.82 -18.32
C MET A 347 7.27 30.48 -16.93
N GLU A 348 6.81 29.79 -15.90
CA GLU A 348 6.86 30.22 -14.51
C GLU A 348 8.29 30.39 -13.95
N MET A 349 9.29 29.81 -14.62
CA MET A 349 10.70 29.98 -14.29
C MET A 349 11.48 30.77 -15.37
N ALA A 350 10.81 31.58 -16.18
CA ALA A 350 11.46 32.38 -17.23
C ALA A 350 12.54 33.34 -16.65
N ARG A 351 12.32 33.85 -15.44
CA ARG A 351 13.32 34.69 -14.70
C ARG A 351 14.24 33.86 -13.79
N HIS A 352 14.63 32.66 -14.22
CA HIS A 352 15.53 31.79 -13.45
C HIS A 352 16.89 32.41 -13.12
N LYS A 353 17.39 33.33 -13.97
CA LYS A 353 18.63 34.09 -13.70
C LYS A 353 18.49 34.94 -12.43
N ASP A 354 17.37 35.65 -12.27
CA ASP A 354 17.08 36.44 -11.07
C ASP A 354 17.01 35.57 -9.82
N PHE A 355 16.41 34.36 -9.97
CA PHE A 355 16.38 33.39 -8.88
C PHE A 355 17.79 32.94 -8.49
N SER A 356 18.63 32.58 -9.47
CA SER A 356 20.01 32.14 -9.21
C SER A 356 20.86 33.24 -8.55
N VAL A 357 20.77 34.48 -9.02
CA VAL A 357 21.44 35.62 -8.40
C VAL A 357 20.96 35.86 -6.98
N ALA A 358 19.65 35.74 -6.75
CA ALA A 358 19.05 35.99 -5.44
C ALA A 358 19.33 34.91 -4.40
N THR A 359 19.58 33.66 -4.78
CA THR A 359 19.64 32.50 -3.88
C THR A 359 20.99 31.81 -3.89
N ASP A 360 21.87 32.09 -4.83
CA ASP A 360 23.09 31.35 -5.13
C ASP A 360 22.83 29.87 -5.46
N VAL A 361 21.69 29.61 -6.10
CA VAL A 361 21.26 28.25 -6.49
C VAL A 361 21.14 28.13 -7.99
N GLN A 362 21.87 27.19 -8.59
CA GLN A 362 21.84 26.96 -10.03
C GLN A 362 20.53 26.31 -10.45
N VAL A 363 19.90 26.84 -11.52
CA VAL A 363 18.68 26.26 -12.10
C VAL A 363 19.01 25.47 -13.36
N TYR A 364 18.54 24.21 -13.41
CA TYR A 364 18.64 23.33 -14.57
C TYR A 364 17.23 23.01 -15.11
N PHE A 365 17.11 22.87 -16.42
CA PHE A 365 15.85 22.56 -17.07
C PHE A 365 15.86 21.16 -17.68
N CYS A 366 14.78 20.42 -17.48
CA CYS A 366 14.61 19.09 -18.06
C CYS A 366 14.58 19.16 -19.57
N ASP A 367 15.03 18.10 -20.22
CA ASP A 367 14.87 17.94 -21.66
C ASP A 367 13.39 17.84 -22.04
N PRO A 368 13.02 18.32 -23.23
CA PRO A 368 11.66 18.19 -23.72
C PRO A 368 11.20 16.72 -23.70
N ARG A 369 9.97 16.48 -23.25
CA ARG A 369 9.35 15.15 -23.17
C ARG A 369 10.07 14.12 -22.30
N SER A 370 10.91 14.55 -21.35
CA SER A 370 11.69 13.67 -20.46
C SER A 370 11.20 13.71 -18.99
N PRO A 371 9.94 13.30 -18.70
CA PRO A 371 9.37 13.38 -17.36
C PRO A 371 10.11 12.51 -16.32
N TRP A 372 10.82 11.46 -16.76
CA TRP A 372 11.62 10.60 -15.87
C TRP A 372 12.77 11.35 -15.17
N GLN A 373 13.23 12.48 -15.72
CA GLN A 373 14.27 13.30 -15.13
C GLN A 373 13.83 13.96 -13.81
N ARG A 374 12.50 14.05 -13.56
CA ARG A 374 11.89 14.56 -12.31
C ARG A 374 11.01 13.53 -11.61
N GLY A 375 11.41 12.26 -11.65
CA GLY A 375 10.61 11.17 -11.08
C GLY A 375 10.31 11.28 -9.58
N SER A 376 11.12 12.03 -8.80
CA SER A 376 10.87 12.30 -7.39
C SER A 376 9.69 13.24 -7.20
N ASN A 377 9.64 14.29 -8.01
CA ASN A 377 8.59 15.29 -7.93
C ASN A 377 7.26 14.74 -8.45
N GLU A 378 7.26 14.04 -9.60
CA GLU A 378 6.05 13.40 -10.15
C GLU A 378 5.40 12.44 -9.14
N ASN A 379 6.20 11.58 -8.49
CA ASN A 379 5.68 10.69 -7.45
C ASN A 379 5.12 11.47 -6.25
N THR A 380 5.79 12.55 -5.83
CA THR A 380 5.35 13.41 -4.71
C THR A 380 4.06 14.15 -5.06
N ASN A 381 3.96 14.72 -6.27
CA ASN A 381 2.74 15.35 -6.76
C ASN A 381 1.57 14.37 -6.78
N GLY A 382 1.82 13.12 -7.17
CA GLY A 382 0.83 12.04 -7.06
C GLY A 382 0.39 11.74 -5.63
N LEU A 383 1.24 11.94 -4.61
CA LEU A 383 0.87 11.82 -3.19
C LEU A 383 0.12 13.06 -2.71
N LEU A 384 0.50 14.24 -3.17
CA LEU A 384 -0.16 15.51 -2.84
C LEU A 384 -1.62 15.52 -3.30
N ARG A 385 -1.97 14.80 -4.37
CA ARG A 385 -3.36 14.62 -4.82
C ARG A 385 -4.26 13.89 -3.82
N GLN A 386 -3.72 13.28 -2.78
CA GLN A 386 -4.53 12.79 -1.64
C GLN A 386 -5.00 13.93 -0.73
N TYR A 387 -4.28 15.04 -0.70
CA TYR A 387 -4.58 16.24 0.09
C TYR A 387 -5.32 17.29 -0.75
N PHE A 388 -4.87 17.44 -1.97
CA PHE A 388 -5.37 18.39 -2.97
C PHE A 388 -5.88 17.60 -4.20
N PRO A 389 -7.09 17.05 -4.19
CA PRO A 389 -7.69 16.41 -5.35
C PRO A 389 -7.70 17.35 -6.56
N LYS A 390 -7.74 16.80 -7.78
CA LYS A 390 -7.92 17.61 -8.99
C LYS A 390 -9.22 18.42 -8.87
N GLY A 391 -9.18 19.69 -9.29
CA GLY A 391 -10.30 20.60 -9.16
C GLY A 391 -10.44 21.30 -7.79
N THR A 392 -9.51 21.04 -6.84
CA THR A 392 -9.47 21.79 -5.58
C THR A 392 -8.94 23.19 -5.83
N ASP A 393 -9.60 24.21 -5.28
CA ASP A 393 -9.08 25.58 -5.24
C ASP A 393 -7.97 25.70 -4.20
N LEU A 394 -6.73 25.88 -4.69
CA LEU A 394 -5.53 25.92 -3.85
C LEU A 394 -5.32 27.29 -3.20
N SER A 395 -5.98 28.35 -3.66
CA SER A 395 -5.87 29.69 -3.10
C SER A 395 -6.36 29.76 -1.65
N ARG A 396 -7.29 28.90 -1.28
CA ARG A 396 -7.89 28.78 0.06
C ARG A 396 -6.93 28.29 1.13
N TYR A 397 -5.81 27.70 0.75
CA TYR A 397 -4.84 27.17 1.70
C TYR A 397 -3.80 28.23 2.06
N SER A 398 -3.62 28.46 3.34
CA SER A 398 -2.53 29.29 3.86
C SER A 398 -1.17 28.59 3.74
N GLN A 399 -0.07 29.33 3.82
CA GLN A 399 1.28 28.72 3.90
C GLN A 399 1.38 27.76 5.11
N THR A 400 0.71 28.08 6.20
CA THR A 400 0.66 27.22 7.40
C THR A 400 -0.01 25.88 7.10
N ASP A 401 -1.09 25.86 6.32
CA ASP A 401 -1.76 24.61 5.95
C ASP A 401 -0.92 23.78 5.00
N LEU A 402 -0.24 24.42 4.04
CA LEU A 402 0.72 23.77 3.17
C LEU A 402 1.88 23.16 3.98
N ASN A 403 2.39 23.85 4.99
CA ASN A 403 3.43 23.34 5.88
C ASN A 403 2.95 22.12 6.69
N LYS A 404 1.68 22.09 7.15
CA LYS A 404 1.08 20.91 7.80
C LYS A 404 1.06 19.70 6.86
N VAL A 405 0.66 19.90 5.61
CA VAL A 405 0.63 18.82 4.60
C VAL A 405 2.06 18.34 4.30
N ALA A 406 3.01 19.26 4.09
CA ALA A 406 4.41 18.92 3.88
C ALA A 406 4.98 18.13 5.07
N LYS A 407 4.71 18.53 6.31
CA LYS A 407 5.10 17.80 7.53
C LYS A 407 4.56 16.37 7.54
N GLN A 408 3.28 16.18 7.22
CA GLN A 408 2.69 14.84 7.14
C GLN A 408 3.37 13.97 6.08
N LEU A 409 3.68 14.53 4.89
CA LEU A 409 4.39 13.81 3.83
C LEU A 409 5.83 13.47 4.22
N ASN A 410 6.52 14.37 4.91
CA ASN A 410 7.89 14.18 5.38
C ASN A 410 8.01 13.20 6.53
N GLN A 411 6.91 12.92 7.23
CA GLN A 411 6.84 11.87 8.27
C GLN A 411 6.41 10.51 7.72
N ARG A 412 6.08 10.40 6.42
CA ARG A 412 5.71 9.12 5.81
C ARG A 412 6.94 8.32 5.41
N PRO A 413 7.05 7.05 5.76
CA PRO A 413 8.13 6.18 5.32
C PRO A 413 8.24 6.08 3.81
N ARG A 414 9.46 5.95 3.31
CA ARG A 414 9.74 5.76 1.88
C ARG A 414 10.50 4.46 1.67
N GLN A 415 10.04 3.64 0.74
CA GLN A 415 10.74 2.40 0.40
C GLN A 415 12.17 2.66 -0.08
N THR A 416 12.37 3.75 -0.83
CA THR A 416 13.69 4.20 -1.31
C THR A 416 14.64 4.65 -0.21
N LEU A 417 14.12 4.90 1.00
CA LEU A 417 14.89 5.24 2.20
C LEU A 417 14.89 4.07 3.21
N GLY A 418 14.76 2.83 2.73
CA GLY A 418 14.69 1.67 3.61
C GLY A 418 13.50 1.71 4.61
N PHE A 419 12.42 2.40 4.26
CA PHE A 419 11.27 2.72 5.11
C PHE A 419 11.56 3.72 6.24
N GLY A 420 12.69 4.42 6.22
CA GLY A 420 12.90 5.66 6.97
C GLY A 420 12.04 6.80 6.43
N THR A 421 11.95 7.90 7.19
CA THR A 421 11.17 9.07 6.78
C THR A 421 12.05 10.15 6.12
N PRO A 422 11.51 10.94 5.17
CA PRO A 422 12.21 12.09 4.60
C PRO A 422 12.75 13.07 5.66
N ALA A 423 11.99 13.31 6.73
CA ALA A 423 12.41 14.18 7.81
C ALA A 423 13.64 13.66 8.56
N GLN A 424 13.67 12.35 8.86
CA GLN A 424 14.84 11.70 9.49
C GLN A 424 16.05 11.74 8.56
N SER A 425 15.85 11.46 7.27
CA SER A 425 16.93 11.47 6.28
C SER A 425 17.54 12.89 6.13
N LEU A 426 16.70 13.92 6.07
CA LEU A 426 17.19 15.30 5.99
C LEU A 426 17.92 15.70 7.27
N ALA A 427 17.37 15.38 8.44
CA ALA A 427 18.00 15.69 9.72
C ALA A 427 19.38 15.02 9.87
N ALA A 428 19.49 13.75 9.44
CA ALA A 428 20.79 13.05 9.43
C ALA A 428 21.81 13.72 8.49
N ILE A 429 21.37 14.21 7.32
CA ILE A 429 22.22 14.93 6.38
C ILE A 429 22.75 16.23 7.03
N VAL A 430 21.86 17.04 7.61
CA VAL A 430 22.24 18.29 8.26
C VAL A 430 23.20 18.05 9.42
N ALA A 431 22.96 17.01 10.23
CA ALA A 431 23.85 16.65 11.34
C ALA A 431 25.23 16.15 10.91
N MET A 432 25.40 15.68 9.67
CA MET A 432 26.69 15.23 9.12
C MET A 432 27.49 16.38 8.47
N THR A 433 26.84 17.50 8.17
CA THR A 433 27.44 18.65 7.51
C THR A 433 27.69 19.84 8.46
N SER A 434 27.13 19.77 9.67
CA SER A 434 27.39 20.71 10.78
C SER A 434 28.54 20.22 11.64
#